data_16f27ed8e17cfe42350677b8191e424a
#
_entry.id   16f27ed8e17cfe42350677b8191e424a
#
_cell.length_a   1.000
_cell.length_b   1.000
_cell.length_c   1.000
_cell.angle_alpha   90.00
_cell.angle_beta   90.00
_cell.angle_gamma   90.00
#
_symmetry.space_group_name_H-M   'P 1'
#
loop_
_entity.id
_entity.type
_entity.pdbx_description
1 polymer ?
#
loop_
_entity_poly.entity_id
_entity_poly.type
_entity_poly.pdbx_seq_one_letter_code
_entity_poly.pdbx_strand_id
1 'polypeptide(L)'
;PSSAASDVYKRQVDTMDHYRLLVGGREERNEIALQIAAREGKTIMFMRTKHGVDRQVKKLRRAGIHAQGLHGDKGQGARTRALEGFADGSTPVLVATDIAARGIDVDDVSLVVHVDPPAEHKAYLHRAGRTARAGTSGTVVTLVMDDQTKEVAQLLRKAGVNAPEVRVAPLSESLVTITGARKPEGAPLPPPGQPRRRNKPAASGNRSRNANRGGGNNRSRARRSDRSRRSNGR
;
A
#
# COMPACT_ATOMS: atom_id res chain seq x y z
N PRO A 1 -8.43 -5.69 37.04
CA PRO A 1 -7.27 -5.87 36.11
C PRO A 1 -7.21 -4.83 34.98
N SER A 2 -7.89 -3.67 35.15
CA SER A 2 -8.05 -2.67 34.09
C SER A 2 -7.08 -1.46 34.19
N SER A 3 -6.45 -1.26 35.34
CA SER A 3 -5.67 -0.05 35.64
C SER A 3 -4.29 -0.09 34.95
N ALA A 4 -3.54 -1.18 35.03
CA ALA A 4 -2.18 -1.26 34.52
C ALA A 4 -2.10 -1.14 32.96
N ALA A 5 -3.06 -1.75 32.25
CA ALA A 5 -3.15 -1.62 30.78
C ALA A 5 -3.49 -0.18 30.37
N SER A 6 -4.31 0.52 31.16
CA SER A 6 -4.66 1.93 30.95
C SER A 6 -3.46 2.85 31.19
N ASP A 7 -2.63 2.56 32.19
CA ASP A 7 -1.47 3.38 32.54
C ASP A 7 -0.30 3.18 31.57
N VAL A 8 -0.06 1.96 31.10
CA VAL A 8 0.89 1.68 30.03
C VAL A 8 0.48 2.39 28.74
N TYR A 9 -0.83 2.39 28.45
CA TYR A 9 -1.37 3.05 27.26
C TYR A 9 -1.25 4.58 27.33
N LYS A 10 -1.51 5.19 28.50
CA LYS A 10 -1.33 6.64 28.72
C LYS A 10 0.14 7.04 28.52
N ARG A 11 1.09 6.31 29.08
CA ARG A 11 2.53 6.59 28.90
C ARG A 11 2.96 6.48 27.45
N GLN A 12 2.37 5.58 26.67
CA GLN A 12 2.67 5.40 25.25
C GLN A 12 2.11 6.57 24.40
N VAL A 13 0.94 7.13 24.77
CA VAL A 13 0.38 8.33 24.13
C VAL A 13 1.23 9.56 24.40
N ASP A 14 1.84 9.68 25.57
CA ASP A 14 2.69 10.81 25.96
C ASP A 14 4.04 10.87 25.19
N THR A 15 4.42 9.77 24.50
CA THR A 15 5.63 9.70 23.66
C THR A 15 5.34 9.91 22.17
N MET A 16 4.08 10.19 21.81
CA MET A 16 3.66 10.38 20.43
C MET A 16 3.21 11.80 20.17
N ASP A 17 3.64 12.34 19.04
CA ASP A 17 3.10 13.57 18.50
C ASP A 17 1.88 13.28 17.63
N HIS A 18 0.75 13.87 17.97
CA HIS A 18 -0.50 13.68 17.24
C HIS A 18 -0.90 14.96 16.50
N TYR A 19 -1.31 14.83 15.24
CA TYR A 19 -1.76 15.97 14.42
C TYR A 19 -3.04 15.63 13.63
N ARG A 20 -3.92 16.64 13.50
CA ARG A 20 -5.01 16.65 12.52
C ARG A 20 -4.59 17.51 11.35
N LEU A 21 -4.39 16.90 10.18
CA LEU A 21 -4.02 17.61 8.97
C LEU A 21 -5.27 17.87 8.15
N LEU A 22 -5.72 19.13 8.10
CA LEU A 22 -6.87 19.53 7.31
C LEU A 22 -6.49 19.62 5.84
N VAL A 23 -7.28 18.96 5.00
CA VAL A 23 -7.11 18.88 3.55
C VAL A 23 -8.40 19.33 2.84
N GLY A 24 -8.27 20.05 1.73
CA GLY A 24 -9.39 20.68 1.02
C GLY A 24 -10.33 19.70 0.32
N GLY A 25 -9.98 18.43 0.19
CA GLY A 25 -10.83 17.44 -0.44
C GLY A 25 -10.12 16.14 -0.78
N ARG A 26 -10.84 15.26 -1.49
CA ARG A 26 -10.35 13.89 -1.78
C ARG A 26 -9.12 13.87 -2.68
N GLU A 27 -9.01 14.76 -3.64
CA GLU A 27 -7.88 14.80 -4.57
C GLU A 27 -6.63 15.27 -3.84
N GLU A 28 -6.71 16.37 -3.13
CA GLU A 28 -5.63 16.92 -2.31
C GLU A 28 -5.18 15.91 -1.22
N ARG A 29 -6.13 15.27 -0.53
CA ARG A 29 -5.83 14.19 0.42
C ARG A 29 -5.02 13.06 -0.23
N ASN A 30 -5.38 12.65 -1.45
CA ASN A 30 -4.66 11.60 -2.17
C ASN A 30 -3.24 12.03 -2.55
N GLU A 31 -3.06 13.28 -2.96
CA GLU A 31 -1.75 13.84 -3.29
C GLU A 31 -0.87 13.95 -2.05
N ILE A 32 -1.40 14.51 -0.98
CA ILE A 32 -0.72 14.58 0.33
C ILE A 32 -0.33 13.19 0.81
N ALA A 33 -1.22 12.20 0.71
CA ALA A 33 -0.92 10.81 1.09
C ALA A 33 0.23 10.20 0.24
N LEU A 34 0.34 10.55 -1.04
CA LEU A 34 1.48 10.15 -1.88
C LEU A 34 2.78 10.80 -1.41
N GLN A 35 2.75 12.10 -1.10
CA GLN A 35 3.91 12.83 -0.63
C GLN A 35 4.40 12.36 0.75
N ILE A 36 3.48 12.07 1.65
CA ILE A 36 3.81 11.46 2.95
C ILE A 36 4.44 10.08 2.76
N ALA A 37 3.91 9.28 1.84
CA ALA A 37 4.44 7.94 1.59
C ALA A 37 5.83 7.96 0.91
N ALA A 38 6.23 9.06 0.29
CA ALA A 38 7.54 9.23 -0.34
C ALA A 38 8.64 9.66 0.66
N ARG A 39 8.30 9.87 1.95
CA ARG A 39 9.27 10.20 3.02
C ARG A 39 10.27 9.08 3.27
N GLU A 40 11.33 9.40 3.98
CA GLU A 40 12.23 8.39 4.54
C GLU A 40 11.65 7.76 5.82
N GLY A 41 11.99 6.50 6.05
CA GLY A 41 11.56 5.74 7.21
C GLY A 41 10.24 4.96 7.01
N LYS A 42 9.95 4.09 7.97
CA LYS A 42 8.78 3.20 7.92
C LYS A 42 7.49 3.95 8.22
N THR A 43 6.49 3.75 7.38
CA THR A 43 5.18 4.40 7.49
C THR A 43 4.06 3.36 7.39
N ILE A 44 3.13 3.38 8.35
CA ILE A 44 1.88 2.62 8.25
C ILE A 44 0.75 3.57 7.88
N MET A 45 0.02 3.25 6.81
CA MET A 45 -1.14 4.02 6.34
C MET A 45 -2.42 3.21 6.55
N PHE A 46 -3.37 3.77 7.28
CA PHE A 46 -4.64 3.13 7.56
C PHE A 46 -5.75 3.59 6.62
N MET A 47 -6.44 2.61 6.03
CA MET A 47 -7.61 2.79 5.19
C MET A 47 -8.82 2.09 5.80
N ARG A 48 -10.03 2.63 5.56
CA ARG A 48 -11.27 2.05 6.09
C ARG A 48 -11.63 0.72 5.42
N THR A 49 -11.31 0.55 4.12
CA THR A 49 -11.77 -0.60 3.33
C THR A 49 -10.62 -1.32 2.62
N LYS A 50 -10.79 -2.63 2.39
CA LYS A 50 -9.87 -3.47 1.60
C LYS A 50 -9.62 -2.93 0.19
N HIS A 51 -10.67 -2.48 -0.49
CA HIS A 51 -10.55 -1.85 -1.81
C HIS A 51 -9.82 -0.51 -1.77
N GLY A 52 -9.94 0.24 -0.65
CA GLY A 52 -9.16 1.43 -0.39
C GLY A 52 -7.67 1.10 -0.31
N VAL A 53 -7.31 0.06 0.45
CA VAL A 53 -5.94 -0.44 0.58
C VAL A 53 -5.35 -0.79 -0.79
N ASP A 54 -6.01 -1.63 -1.58
CA ASP A 54 -5.50 -2.04 -2.90
C ASP A 54 -5.35 -0.85 -3.87
N ARG A 55 -6.30 0.07 -3.85
CA ARG A 55 -6.25 1.29 -4.67
C ARG A 55 -5.09 2.20 -4.25
N GLN A 56 -4.88 2.38 -2.96
CA GLN A 56 -3.79 3.20 -2.43
C GLN A 56 -2.43 2.59 -2.78
N VAL A 57 -2.25 1.29 -2.54
CA VAL A 57 -1.02 0.57 -2.93
C VAL A 57 -0.73 0.73 -4.42
N LYS A 58 -1.75 0.59 -5.28
CA LYS A 58 -1.60 0.77 -6.73
C LYS A 58 -1.15 2.19 -7.08
N LYS A 59 -1.70 3.23 -6.41
CA LYS A 59 -1.29 4.63 -6.61
C LYS A 59 0.16 4.84 -6.19
N LEU A 60 0.53 4.39 -4.99
CA LEU A 60 1.88 4.50 -4.45
C LEU A 60 2.91 3.85 -5.37
N ARG A 61 2.64 2.62 -5.81
CA ARG A 61 3.55 1.89 -6.70
C ARG A 61 3.66 2.52 -8.08
N ARG A 62 2.60 3.12 -8.61
CA ARG A 62 2.67 3.91 -9.86
C ARG A 62 3.54 5.16 -9.72
N ALA A 63 3.60 5.74 -8.53
CA ALA A 63 4.49 6.86 -8.20
C ALA A 63 5.91 6.41 -7.81
N GLY A 64 6.26 5.14 -7.99
CA GLY A 64 7.59 4.60 -7.69
C GLY A 64 7.86 4.26 -6.23
N ILE A 65 6.83 4.33 -5.36
CA ILE A 65 6.96 4.08 -3.93
C ILE A 65 6.76 2.58 -3.65
N HIS A 66 7.72 1.96 -2.96
CA HIS A 66 7.61 0.59 -2.51
C HIS A 66 6.56 0.50 -1.39
N ALA A 67 5.38 -0.03 -1.73
CA ALA A 67 4.27 -0.20 -0.82
C ALA A 67 3.64 -1.58 -0.94
N GLN A 68 3.18 -2.13 0.17
CA GLN A 68 2.40 -3.36 0.25
C GLN A 68 1.09 -3.15 0.99
N GLY A 69 0.07 -3.95 0.63
CA GLY A 69 -1.24 -3.90 1.24
C GLY A 69 -1.49 -5.07 2.18
N LEU A 70 -2.15 -4.79 3.30
CA LEU A 70 -2.54 -5.77 4.31
C LEU A 70 -4.02 -5.64 4.64
N HIS A 71 -4.84 -6.61 4.21
CA HIS A 71 -6.28 -6.70 4.50
C HIS A 71 -6.74 -8.16 4.53
N GLY A 72 -7.96 -8.39 5.00
CA GLY A 72 -8.48 -9.74 5.29
C GLY A 72 -8.48 -10.71 4.12
N ASP A 73 -8.58 -10.21 2.87
CA ASP A 73 -8.60 -11.06 1.67
C ASP A 73 -7.18 -11.46 1.19
N LYS A 74 -6.12 -11.00 1.86
CA LYS A 74 -4.76 -11.44 1.54
C LYS A 74 -4.49 -12.80 2.17
N GLY A 75 -4.12 -13.77 1.35
CA GLY A 75 -3.69 -15.09 1.84
C GLY A 75 -2.44 -14.99 2.74
N GLN A 76 -2.25 -15.97 3.61
CA GLN A 76 -1.20 -15.95 4.63
C GLN A 76 0.20 -15.69 4.05
N GLY A 77 0.57 -16.32 2.93
CA GLY A 77 1.87 -16.08 2.29
C GLY A 77 2.08 -14.65 1.77
N ALA A 78 1.00 -13.97 1.32
CA ALA A 78 1.09 -12.57 0.93
C ALA A 78 1.22 -11.65 2.16
N ARG A 79 0.54 -12.00 3.27
CA ARG A 79 0.64 -11.31 4.54
C ARG A 79 2.07 -11.41 5.10
N THR A 80 2.65 -12.61 5.15
CA THR A 80 4.01 -12.85 5.63
C THR A 80 5.01 -12.01 4.83
N ARG A 81 4.98 -12.10 3.49
CA ARG A 81 5.89 -11.30 2.64
C ARG A 81 5.73 -9.78 2.82
N ALA A 82 4.50 -9.30 3.05
CA ALA A 82 4.26 -7.87 3.29
C ALA A 82 4.90 -7.42 4.60
N LEU A 83 4.77 -8.22 5.65
CA LEU A 83 5.35 -7.92 6.97
C LEU A 83 6.87 -8.06 6.98
N GLU A 84 7.43 -9.08 6.35
CA GLU A 84 8.88 -9.26 6.20
C GLU A 84 9.50 -8.08 5.44
N GLY A 85 8.95 -7.72 4.27
CA GLY A 85 9.46 -6.59 3.50
C GLY A 85 9.27 -5.23 4.20
N PHE A 86 8.30 -5.11 5.09
CA PHE A 86 8.14 -3.93 5.94
C PHE A 86 9.13 -3.94 7.11
N ALA A 87 9.38 -5.10 7.71
CA ALA A 87 10.32 -5.25 8.81
C ALA A 87 11.77 -5.00 8.37
N ASP A 88 12.18 -5.53 7.23
CA ASP A 88 13.53 -5.36 6.68
C ASP A 88 13.75 -4.01 5.95
N GLY A 89 12.70 -3.20 5.80
CA GLY A 89 12.74 -1.88 5.16
C GLY A 89 12.74 -1.89 3.63
N SER A 90 12.75 -3.06 2.98
CA SER A 90 12.65 -3.16 1.51
C SER A 90 11.30 -2.63 0.97
N THR A 91 10.29 -2.59 1.83
CA THR A 91 8.98 -1.99 1.60
C THR A 91 8.66 -1.01 2.72
N PRO A 92 9.09 0.25 2.65
CA PRO A 92 8.96 1.20 3.74
C PRO A 92 7.52 1.63 4.03
N VAL A 93 6.57 1.33 3.14
CA VAL A 93 5.17 1.73 3.30
C VAL A 93 4.25 0.51 3.37
N LEU A 94 3.53 0.39 4.48
CA LEU A 94 2.48 -0.62 4.66
C LEU A 94 1.11 0.07 4.68
N VAL A 95 0.21 -0.33 3.79
CA VAL A 95 -1.17 0.15 3.77
C VAL A 95 -2.09 -0.92 4.33
N ALA A 96 -2.85 -0.65 5.38
CA ALA A 96 -3.59 -1.68 6.09
C ALA A 96 -5.02 -1.26 6.47
N THR A 97 -5.89 -2.27 6.69
CA THR A 97 -7.14 -2.11 7.44
C THR A 97 -6.93 -2.44 8.92
N ASP A 98 -7.81 -1.96 9.80
CA ASP A 98 -7.73 -2.19 11.25
C ASP A 98 -7.59 -3.66 11.62
N ILE A 99 -8.43 -4.51 11.02
CA ILE A 99 -8.46 -5.95 11.35
C ILE A 99 -7.14 -6.62 10.96
N ALA A 100 -6.61 -6.27 9.81
CA ALA A 100 -5.39 -6.89 9.30
C ALA A 100 -4.13 -6.35 9.99
N ALA A 101 -4.19 -5.15 10.53
CA ALA A 101 -3.08 -4.54 11.26
C ALA A 101 -2.94 -5.04 12.71
N ARG A 102 -3.92 -5.80 13.21
CA ARG A 102 -3.80 -6.42 14.54
C ARG A 102 -2.65 -7.43 14.54
N GLY A 103 -1.80 -7.34 15.56
CA GLY A 103 -0.64 -8.24 15.71
C GLY A 103 0.51 -7.92 14.75
N ILE A 104 0.55 -6.74 14.12
CA ILE A 104 1.78 -6.25 13.49
C ILE A 104 2.75 -5.94 14.63
N ASP A 105 3.83 -6.72 14.67
CA ASP A 105 4.95 -6.52 15.57
C ASP A 105 6.16 -6.15 14.71
N VAL A 106 6.30 -4.85 14.46
CA VAL A 106 7.42 -4.28 13.70
C VAL A 106 7.86 -3.02 14.44
N ASP A 107 9.13 -2.97 14.73
CA ASP A 107 9.77 -1.80 15.33
C ASP A 107 10.12 -0.74 14.29
N ASP A 108 10.58 0.43 14.76
CA ASP A 108 11.02 1.55 13.94
C ASP A 108 9.93 2.15 13.01
N VAL A 109 8.67 2.00 13.35
CA VAL A 109 7.60 2.72 12.67
C VAL A 109 7.58 4.16 13.17
N SER A 110 8.13 5.07 12.40
CA SER A 110 8.26 6.49 12.80
C SER A 110 7.00 7.31 12.49
N LEU A 111 6.12 6.83 11.59
CA LEU A 111 4.90 7.54 11.23
C LEU A 111 3.71 6.60 11.04
N VAL A 112 2.59 6.94 11.69
CA VAL A 112 1.27 6.36 11.44
C VAL A 112 0.37 7.40 10.77
N VAL A 113 -0.26 7.03 9.67
CA VAL A 113 -1.16 7.90 8.91
C VAL A 113 -2.57 7.31 8.87
N HIS A 114 -3.52 8.00 9.42
CA HIS A 114 -4.93 7.70 9.18
C HIS A 114 -5.36 8.43 7.89
N VAL A 115 -5.24 7.74 6.74
CA VAL A 115 -5.72 8.28 5.46
C VAL A 115 -7.24 8.40 5.47
N ASP A 116 -7.90 7.40 6.06
CA ASP A 116 -9.30 7.48 6.45
C ASP A 116 -9.36 7.48 7.99
N PRO A 117 -10.02 8.49 8.61
CA PRO A 117 -10.23 8.50 10.05
C PRO A 117 -10.90 7.21 10.52
N PRO A 118 -10.50 6.64 11.67
CA PRO A 118 -11.15 5.47 12.24
C PRO A 118 -12.58 5.80 12.72
N ALA A 119 -13.46 4.80 12.75
CA ALA A 119 -14.84 4.99 13.18
C ALA A 119 -14.95 5.15 14.71
N GLU A 120 -14.00 4.58 15.47
CA GLU A 120 -14.05 4.51 16.92
C GLU A 120 -12.74 4.94 17.57
N HIS A 121 -12.85 5.55 18.76
CA HIS A 121 -11.68 6.00 19.54
C HIS A 121 -10.73 4.85 19.92
N LYS A 122 -11.26 3.64 20.19
CA LYS A 122 -10.43 2.46 20.46
C LYS A 122 -9.59 2.08 19.23
N ALA A 123 -10.18 2.14 18.03
CA ALA A 123 -9.44 1.90 16.79
C ALA A 123 -8.35 2.95 16.56
N TYR A 124 -8.62 4.23 16.89
CA TYR A 124 -7.61 5.28 16.83
C TYR A 124 -6.39 4.93 17.67
N LEU A 125 -6.61 4.57 18.92
CA LEU A 125 -5.55 4.23 19.86
C LEU A 125 -4.76 2.99 19.38
N HIS A 126 -5.44 1.94 18.92
CA HIS A 126 -4.80 0.73 18.39
C HIS A 126 -3.94 0.99 17.15
N ARG A 127 -4.36 1.94 16.28
CA ARG A 127 -3.56 2.37 15.14
C ARG A 127 -2.35 3.18 15.60
N ALA A 128 -2.55 4.16 16.48
CA ALA A 128 -1.48 4.98 17.05
C ALA A 128 -0.40 4.12 17.71
N GLY A 129 -0.78 3.10 18.49
CA GLY A 129 0.13 2.17 19.13
C GLY A 129 0.95 1.27 18.18
N ARG A 130 0.96 1.56 16.87
CA ARG A 130 1.91 0.94 15.92
C ARG A 130 3.21 1.73 15.80
N THR A 131 3.29 2.93 16.33
CA THR A 131 4.52 3.72 16.46
C THR A 131 4.89 3.93 17.93
N ALA A 132 5.97 4.62 18.20
CA ALA A 132 6.50 4.90 19.55
C ALA A 132 6.70 3.65 20.41
N ARG A 133 7.24 2.59 19.83
CA ARG A 133 7.61 1.37 20.55
C ARG A 133 9.04 1.43 21.03
N ALA A 134 9.37 0.64 22.04
CA ALA A 134 10.71 0.49 22.59
C ALA A 134 11.39 1.83 23.03
N GLY A 135 10.59 2.82 23.46
CA GLY A 135 11.13 4.09 23.95
C GLY A 135 11.49 5.11 22.85
N THR A 136 11.15 4.82 21.59
CA THR A 136 11.29 5.78 20.49
C THR A 136 10.11 6.74 20.44
N SER A 137 10.32 7.97 19.95
CA SER A 137 9.24 8.90 19.62
C SER A 137 8.55 8.49 18.31
N GLY A 138 7.28 8.81 18.17
CA GLY A 138 6.53 8.52 16.97
C GLY A 138 5.52 9.60 16.63
N THR A 139 5.21 9.75 15.36
CA THR A 139 4.23 10.72 14.88
C THR A 139 2.97 10.01 14.37
N VAL A 140 1.81 10.55 14.73
CA VAL A 140 0.50 10.07 14.27
C VAL A 140 -0.22 11.22 13.59
N VAL A 141 -0.54 11.09 12.32
CA VAL A 141 -1.30 12.08 11.58
C VAL A 141 -2.63 11.52 11.11
N THR A 142 -3.68 12.35 11.22
CA THR A 142 -5.00 12.03 10.67
C THR A 142 -5.33 13.04 9.59
N LEU A 143 -5.52 12.56 8.34
CA LEU A 143 -5.97 13.40 7.24
C LEU A 143 -7.48 13.62 7.38
N VAL A 144 -7.88 14.88 7.49
CA VAL A 144 -9.25 15.27 7.81
C VAL A 144 -9.77 16.19 6.71
N MET A 145 -10.83 15.79 6.03
CA MET A 145 -11.55 16.68 5.11
C MET A 145 -12.48 17.61 5.89
N ASP A 146 -12.84 18.74 5.34
CA ASP A 146 -13.62 19.77 6.02
C ASP A 146 -14.94 19.24 6.62
N ASP A 147 -15.62 18.33 5.92
CA ASP A 147 -16.85 17.66 6.37
C ASP A 147 -16.66 16.70 7.55
N GLN A 148 -15.43 16.27 7.83
CA GLN A 148 -15.07 15.30 8.87
C GLN A 148 -14.56 15.96 10.17
N THR A 149 -14.31 17.26 10.16
CA THR A 149 -13.61 17.96 11.26
C THR A 149 -14.30 17.76 12.62
N LYS A 150 -15.63 17.92 12.67
CA LYS A 150 -16.39 17.77 13.92
C LYS A 150 -16.37 16.34 14.45
N GLU A 151 -16.54 15.36 13.57
CA GLU A 151 -16.53 13.93 13.93
C GLU A 151 -15.16 13.51 14.49
N VAL A 152 -14.08 13.89 13.78
CA VAL A 152 -12.71 13.56 14.20
C VAL A 152 -12.35 14.26 15.52
N ALA A 153 -12.74 15.52 15.71
CA ALA A 153 -12.53 16.22 16.98
C ALA A 153 -13.25 15.52 18.15
N GLN A 154 -14.47 15.03 17.96
CA GLN A 154 -15.20 14.28 18.97
C GLN A 154 -14.54 12.91 19.26
N LEU A 155 -14.08 12.23 18.23
CA LEU A 155 -13.37 10.96 18.34
C LEU A 155 -12.10 11.11 19.18
N LEU A 156 -11.28 12.13 18.92
CA LEU A 156 -10.03 12.39 19.64
C LEU A 156 -10.28 12.75 21.11
N ARG A 157 -11.31 13.56 21.38
CA ARG A 157 -11.72 13.82 22.77
C ARG A 157 -12.08 12.54 23.51
N LYS A 158 -12.83 11.62 22.88
CA LYS A 158 -13.16 10.32 23.46
C LYS A 158 -11.92 9.42 23.63
N ALA A 159 -10.92 9.59 22.78
CA ALA A 159 -9.62 8.89 22.89
C ALA A 159 -8.71 9.48 23.97
N GLY A 160 -9.01 10.66 24.51
CA GLY A 160 -8.14 11.38 25.45
C GLY A 160 -6.86 11.92 24.79
N VAL A 161 -6.89 12.15 23.47
CA VAL A 161 -5.73 12.57 22.68
C VAL A 161 -5.85 14.06 22.33
N ASN A 162 -4.80 14.80 22.64
CA ASN A 162 -4.63 16.18 22.17
C ASN A 162 -3.89 16.14 20.84
N ALA A 163 -4.53 16.58 19.74
CA ALA A 163 -3.96 16.64 18.41
C ALA A 163 -4.24 18.03 17.83
N PRO A 164 -3.24 18.91 17.73
CA PRO A 164 -3.39 20.20 17.11
C PRO A 164 -3.86 20.04 15.65
N GLU A 165 -4.66 21.01 15.23
CA GLU A 165 -5.19 21.10 13.88
C GLU A 165 -4.30 22.00 13.03
N VAL A 166 -3.85 21.47 11.91
CA VAL A 166 -2.96 22.18 10.97
C VAL A 166 -3.56 22.04 9.57
N ARG A 167 -3.86 23.17 8.93
CA ARG A 167 -4.21 23.13 7.51
C ARG A 167 -2.95 22.96 6.68
N VAL A 168 -2.99 22.00 5.76
CA VAL A 168 -1.87 21.65 4.91
C VAL A 168 -2.28 21.65 3.44
N ALA A 169 -1.33 21.95 2.58
CA ALA A 169 -1.42 21.79 1.14
C ALA A 169 -0.27 20.88 0.65
N PRO A 170 -0.33 20.36 -0.57
CA PRO A 170 0.76 19.58 -1.14
C PRO A 170 2.11 20.31 -1.01
N LEU A 171 3.10 19.62 -0.41
CA LEU A 171 4.45 20.11 -0.14
C LEU A 171 4.53 21.43 0.68
N SER A 172 3.47 21.81 1.41
CA SER A 172 3.55 22.92 2.32
C SER A 172 4.60 22.67 3.41
N GLU A 173 5.22 23.74 3.91
CA GLU A 173 6.25 23.66 4.94
C GLU A 173 5.77 22.90 6.19
N SER A 174 4.54 23.17 6.62
CA SER A 174 3.93 22.46 7.76
C SER A 174 3.77 20.96 7.50
N LEU A 175 3.37 20.55 6.29
CA LEU A 175 3.29 19.13 5.92
C LEU A 175 4.66 18.47 5.96
N VAL A 176 5.67 19.11 5.37
CA VAL A 176 7.05 18.61 5.33
C VAL A 176 7.63 18.51 6.73
N THR A 177 7.47 19.54 7.55
CA THR A 177 8.00 19.57 8.92
C THR A 177 7.40 18.48 9.80
N ILE A 178 6.07 18.28 9.73
CA ILE A 178 5.37 17.29 10.56
C ILE A 178 5.63 15.86 10.10
N THR A 179 5.65 15.63 8.79
CA THR A 179 5.61 14.25 8.25
C THR A 179 6.87 13.84 7.51
N GLY A 180 7.75 14.76 7.17
CA GLY A 180 8.87 14.50 6.26
C GLY A 180 8.43 14.28 4.81
N ALA A 181 7.24 14.74 4.43
CA ALA A 181 6.67 14.55 3.09
C ALA A 181 7.61 15.04 1.98
N ARG A 182 7.67 14.30 0.87
CA ARG A 182 8.51 14.60 -0.29
C ARG A 182 7.76 14.37 -1.59
N LYS A 183 8.22 14.98 -2.66
CA LYS A 183 7.73 14.66 -4.00
C LYS A 183 8.16 13.23 -4.38
N PRO A 184 7.24 12.37 -4.84
CA PRO A 184 7.64 11.07 -5.37
C PRO A 184 8.47 11.23 -6.66
N GLU A 185 9.62 10.56 -6.74
CA GLU A 185 10.55 10.67 -7.88
C GLU A 185 10.84 9.32 -8.55
N GLY A 186 10.24 8.25 -8.04
CA GLY A 186 10.50 6.88 -8.51
C GLY A 186 9.81 6.51 -9.81
N ALA A 187 10.43 5.64 -10.60
CA ALA A 187 9.79 5.03 -11.76
C ALA A 187 8.66 4.08 -11.32
N PRO A 188 7.56 3.96 -12.09
CA PRO A 188 6.46 3.08 -11.75
C PRO A 188 6.89 1.63 -11.45
N LEU A 189 6.36 1.07 -10.37
CA LEU A 189 6.64 -0.28 -9.92
C LEU A 189 5.51 -1.25 -10.35
N PRO A 190 5.82 -2.50 -10.69
CA PRO A 190 4.81 -3.51 -10.98
C PRO A 190 3.92 -3.78 -9.76
N PRO A 191 2.72 -4.38 -9.94
CA PRO A 191 1.89 -4.81 -8.83
C PRO A 191 2.64 -5.70 -7.84
N PRO A 192 2.29 -5.68 -6.53
CA PRO A 192 2.93 -6.54 -5.55
C PRO A 192 2.82 -8.02 -5.94
N GLY A 193 3.92 -8.77 -5.78
CA GLY A 193 3.95 -10.20 -6.08
C GLY A 193 4.19 -10.59 -7.55
N GLN A 194 4.28 -9.64 -8.47
CA GLN A 194 4.77 -9.93 -9.83
C GLN A 194 6.26 -9.64 -9.91
N PRO A 195 7.09 -10.62 -10.34
CA PRO A 195 8.51 -10.35 -10.60
C PRO A 195 8.62 -9.29 -11.72
N ARG A 196 9.60 -8.39 -11.60
CA ARG A 196 9.97 -7.49 -12.71
C ARG A 196 10.14 -8.37 -13.94
N ARG A 197 9.37 -8.12 -15.00
CA ARG A 197 9.68 -8.68 -16.33
C ARG A 197 11.09 -8.19 -16.66
N ARG A 198 12.07 -9.10 -16.55
CA ARG A 198 13.40 -8.84 -17.13
C ARG A 198 13.15 -8.53 -18.60
N ASN A 199 13.40 -7.30 -19.02
CA ASN A 199 13.50 -7.00 -20.45
C ASN A 199 14.51 -8.00 -21.01
N LYS A 200 14.03 -9.01 -21.73
CA LYS A 200 14.91 -9.79 -22.58
C LYS A 200 15.53 -8.79 -23.57
N PRO A 201 16.86 -8.70 -23.67
CA PRO A 201 17.45 -7.92 -24.73
C PRO A 201 16.85 -8.45 -26.04
N ALA A 202 16.41 -7.52 -26.88
CA ALA A 202 15.91 -7.87 -28.20
C ALA A 202 16.98 -8.72 -28.89
N ALA A 203 16.65 -9.97 -29.15
CA ALA A 203 17.51 -10.84 -29.95
C ALA A 203 17.66 -10.16 -31.32
N SER A 204 18.84 -9.64 -31.56
CA SER A 204 19.27 -9.14 -32.86
C SER A 204 19.18 -10.31 -33.82
N GLY A 205 18.07 -10.38 -34.56
CA GLY A 205 17.83 -11.38 -35.58
C GLY A 205 18.73 -11.12 -36.77
N ASN A 206 19.89 -11.74 -36.78
CA ASN A 206 20.72 -11.87 -37.98
C ASN A 206 20.02 -12.85 -38.93
N ARG A 207 19.19 -12.32 -39.83
CA ARG A 207 18.69 -13.07 -40.98
C ARG A 207 19.80 -13.20 -41.99
N SER A 208 20.61 -14.22 -41.83
CA SER A 208 21.50 -14.69 -42.91
C SER A 208 20.61 -15.28 -44.02
N ARG A 209 20.54 -14.56 -45.13
CA ARG A 209 20.05 -15.08 -46.41
C ARG A 209 21.03 -16.14 -46.88
N ASN A 210 20.60 -17.39 -46.93
CA ASN A 210 21.29 -18.38 -47.73
C ASN A 210 20.28 -18.90 -48.76
N ALA A 211 20.50 -18.43 -49.99
CA ALA A 211 19.91 -18.99 -51.20
C ALA A 211 20.75 -20.21 -51.60
N ASN A 212 20.15 -21.36 -51.74
CA ASN A 212 20.69 -22.35 -52.62
C ASN A 212 19.60 -23.18 -53.32
N ARG A 213 19.84 -23.34 -54.61
CA ARG A 213 19.09 -23.97 -55.67
C ARG A 213 19.14 -25.52 -55.58
N GLY A 214 18.19 -26.13 -56.23
CA GLY A 214 18.25 -27.52 -56.76
C GLY A 214 17.12 -28.37 -56.23
N GLY A 215 16.10 -28.81 -56.94
CA GLY A 215 16.12 -29.51 -58.20
C GLY A 215 15.60 -30.93 -57.94
N GLY A 216 14.51 -31.33 -58.58
CA GLY A 216 14.22 -32.77 -58.79
C GLY A 216 12.89 -33.26 -58.15
N ASN A 217 11.77 -33.15 -58.85
CA ASN A 217 11.11 -34.18 -59.65
C ASN A 217 10.71 -35.47 -58.89
N ASN A 218 9.48 -35.81 -58.74
CA ASN A 218 8.74 -36.85 -59.40
C ASN A 218 7.59 -37.49 -58.58
N ARG A 219 6.40 -37.43 -59.18
CA ARG A 219 5.43 -38.51 -59.33
C ARG A 219 5.05 -39.35 -58.08
N SER A 220 3.88 -39.63 -57.74
CA SER A 220 2.64 -39.99 -58.44
C SER A 220 1.70 -40.67 -57.46
N ARG A 221 0.41 -40.53 -57.75
CA ARG A 221 -0.68 -41.53 -57.54
C ARG A 221 -1.09 -41.84 -56.12
N ALA A 222 -2.24 -41.76 -55.80
CA ALA A 222 -3.56 -41.99 -56.32
C ALA A 222 -4.44 -42.67 -55.26
N ARG A 223 -5.66 -42.25 -55.24
CA ARG A 223 -6.91 -43.03 -55.05
C ARG A 223 -7.26 -43.47 -53.63
N ARG A 224 -8.35 -43.04 -53.32
CA ARG A 224 -9.76 -43.50 -53.30
C ARG A 224 -10.24 -43.79 -51.90
N SER A 225 -11.32 -43.16 -51.64
CA SER A 225 -12.72 -43.65 -51.46
C SER A 225 -12.93 -44.34 -50.10
N ASP A 226 -13.96 -44.27 -49.40
CA ASP A 226 -15.33 -43.94 -49.66
C ASP A 226 -16.09 -44.10 -48.32
N ARG A 227 -17.19 -43.37 -48.18
CA ARG A 227 -18.42 -43.80 -47.53
C ARG A 227 -18.33 -44.45 -46.13
N SER A 228 -19.19 -44.23 -45.25
CA SER A 228 -20.58 -43.80 -45.21
C SER A 228 -21.13 -43.90 -43.79
N ARG A 229 -21.96 -42.99 -43.49
CA ARG A 229 -23.33 -43.15 -42.97
C ARG A 229 -23.60 -43.83 -41.63
N ARG A 230 -24.40 -43.06 -40.93
CA ARG A 230 -25.61 -43.43 -40.15
C ARG A 230 -25.32 -43.87 -38.70
N SER A 231 -26.05 -43.51 -37.78
CA SER A 231 -27.37 -42.91 -37.52
C SER A 231 -27.80 -43.39 -36.15
N ASN A 232 -28.58 -42.59 -35.49
CA ASN A 232 -29.56 -42.89 -34.43
C ASN A 232 -29.02 -43.49 -33.11
N GLY A 233 -29.35 -42.98 -32.03
CA GLY A 233 -30.64 -42.62 -31.47
C GLY A 233 -30.78 -43.28 -30.11
N ARG A 234 -31.09 -42.54 -29.22
CA ARG A 234 -32.04 -42.54 -28.13
C ARG A 234 -31.53 -41.67 -27.00
#